data_63f323509e153a24c77ad36e9a82a4d9
#
_entry.id   63f323509e153a24c77ad36e9a82a4d9
#
_cell.length_a   1.000
_cell.length_b   1.000
_cell.length_c   1.000
_cell.angle_alpha   90.00
_cell.angle_beta   90.00
_cell.angle_gamma   90.00
#
_symmetry.space_group_name_H-M   'P 1'
#
loop_
_entity.id
_entity.type
_entity.pdbx_description
1 polymer ?
#
loop_
_entity_poly.entity_id
_entity_poly.type
_entity_poly.pdbx_seq_one_letter_code
_entity_poly.pdbx_strand_id
1 'polypeptide(L)'
;MYSPGVAIGVGEAEEGAAIALVEYGDFAGYDPAVDQLLPRYLGIGNHELEPAHRSGRHLLLAREVTDHNGASGTRRRQLRDVHVLVDGVVIKVETDLIAVERDRAVDVTYRQYHYFECPVHRSVLLLQSVVSITALRGSEDRTYAPVRPSPKLPGMEYRQLGRSGLRVSTITLGTMGFGGSGWAAAVGQIDVDGARQQIRLARDAGVNLFDTADVYSGGTSEEILGKALGSDRDDVLIATKVRMPMGEGPNDAGLSRHHIVRGAEASLRRLGTDYIDLYQVHEWDGQTPLEETLNALDHLVQSGKVRYIGCSNYAAWQLMKSLWTSEREGLSRFVSQQVYYSLQARDIENELVPLSIDQGLGILVWSPIAGGLLSGKYRRGVDAPAGSRHLSEWDEPPVHDEDKLYDTIEELVAIGDDHGVSAAQVALAYLIGKPAVTSVIVGARTEEQLADNLGSAELSLSEAEVGRLDKVSAQPLPYPYWHQANTSSDRLSSADLTLLARHLKN
;
A
#
# COMPACT_ATOMS: atom_id res chain seq x y z
N MET A 1 -2.50 26.67 -11.38
CA MET A 1 -3.61 26.87 -12.33
C MET A 1 -4.89 26.73 -11.54
N TYR A 2 -5.74 27.74 -11.61
CA TYR A 2 -6.99 27.81 -10.83
C TYR A 2 -7.98 26.72 -11.27
N SER A 3 -8.54 25.99 -10.31
CA SER A 3 -9.70 25.11 -10.53
C SER A 3 -10.95 25.99 -10.62
N PRO A 4 -11.74 25.94 -11.69
CA PRO A 4 -13.01 26.69 -11.73
C PRO A 4 -14.01 26.03 -10.77
N GLY A 5 -14.62 26.83 -9.90
CA GLY A 5 -15.68 26.41 -9.00
C GLY A 5 -16.96 26.07 -9.76
N VAL A 6 -17.63 24.99 -9.36
CA VAL A 6 -18.92 24.55 -9.87
C VAL A 6 -20.02 25.23 -9.03
N ALA A 7 -20.93 25.98 -9.66
CA ALA A 7 -22.14 26.52 -9.00
C ALA A 7 -23.33 25.62 -9.34
N ILE A 8 -24.08 25.18 -8.32
CA ILE A 8 -25.28 24.38 -8.49
C ILE A 8 -26.49 25.22 -8.05
N GLY A 9 -27.44 25.45 -8.97
CA GLY A 9 -28.73 26.06 -8.67
C GLY A 9 -29.80 24.97 -8.69
N VAL A 10 -30.63 24.89 -7.63
CA VAL A 10 -31.78 23.99 -7.57
C VAL A 10 -33.03 24.84 -7.82
N GLY A 11 -33.76 24.57 -8.92
CA GLY A 11 -35.06 25.16 -9.20
C GLY A 11 -36.20 24.17 -8.85
N GLU A 12 -37.26 24.63 -8.22
CA GLU A 12 -38.48 23.83 -7.99
C GLU A 12 -39.31 23.81 -9.27
N ALA A 13 -39.59 22.60 -9.79
CA ALA A 13 -40.64 22.39 -10.79
C ALA A 13 -41.87 21.82 -10.10
N GLU A 14 -43.06 22.25 -10.53
CA GLU A 14 -44.34 21.71 -10.04
C GLU A 14 -44.45 20.22 -10.42
N GLU A 15 -44.77 19.38 -9.43
CA GLU A 15 -44.95 17.93 -9.51
C GLU A 15 -43.68 17.07 -9.63
N GLY A 16 -42.96 16.88 -8.51
CA GLY A 16 -42.22 15.63 -8.22
C GLY A 16 -40.84 15.43 -8.84
N ALA A 17 -40.35 16.35 -9.68
CA ALA A 17 -39.01 16.25 -10.25
C ALA A 17 -38.09 17.37 -9.77
N ALA A 18 -36.89 17.05 -9.28
CA ALA A 18 -35.85 18.04 -8.98
C ALA A 18 -34.87 18.15 -10.16
N ILE A 19 -34.64 19.37 -10.64
CA ILE A 19 -33.69 19.65 -11.72
C ILE A 19 -32.49 20.36 -11.13
N ALA A 20 -31.28 19.78 -11.27
CA ALA A 20 -30.03 20.42 -10.89
C ALA A 20 -29.23 20.77 -12.15
N LEU A 21 -28.81 22.02 -12.30
CA LEU A 21 -27.95 22.50 -13.37
C LEU A 21 -26.50 22.52 -12.90
N VAL A 22 -25.61 21.85 -13.62
CA VAL A 22 -24.17 21.87 -13.37
C VAL A 22 -23.46 22.59 -14.50
N GLU A 23 -22.76 23.69 -14.20
CA GLU A 23 -21.97 24.44 -15.19
C GLU A 23 -20.55 23.87 -15.31
N TYR A 24 -20.16 23.53 -16.56
CA TYR A 24 -18.77 23.22 -16.93
C TYR A 24 -18.25 24.26 -17.93
N GLY A 25 -16.97 24.63 -17.79
CA GLY A 25 -16.31 25.56 -18.69
C GLY A 25 -16.05 24.96 -20.07
N ASP A 26 -16.14 25.80 -21.11
CA ASP A 26 -15.94 25.68 -22.56
C ASP A 26 -15.51 24.31 -23.13
N PHE A 27 -16.45 23.65 -23.84
CA PHE A 27 -16.14 22.62 -24.85
C PHE A 27 -16.71 23.02 -26.22
N ALA A 28 -15.87 23.02 -27.24
CA ALA A 28 -16.24 23.28 -28.62
C ALA A 28 -16.67 21.98 -29.31
N GLY A 29 -17.97 21.83 -29.59
CA GLY A 29 -18.52 20.73 -30.40
C GLY A 29 -19.96 20.38 -30.03
N TYR A 30 -20.93 21.16 -30.52
CA TYR A 30 -22.38 20.96 -30.30
C TYR A 30 -23.03 20.27 -31.50
N ASP A 31 -23.82 19.21 -31.27
CA ASP A 31 -24.63 18.52 -32.28
C ASP A 31 -26.15 18.87 -32.09
N PRO A 32 -26.76 19.56 -33.06
CA PRO A 32 -28.19 19.96 -33.01
C PRO A 32 -29.20 18.79 -32.97
N ALA A 33 -28.77 17.55 -33.29
CA ALA A 33 -29.64 16.37 -33.27
C ALA A 33 -30.09 15.98 -31.85
N VAL A 34 -29.41 16.43 -30.84
CA VAL A 34 -29.69 16.12 -29.43
C VAL A 34 -30.99 16.77 -28.94
N ASP A 35 -31.30 17.96 -29.43
CA ASP A 35 -32.53 18.70 -29.07
C ASP A 35 -33.83 17.97 -29.47
N GLN A 36 -33.75 17.08 -30.45
CA GLN A 36 -34.94 16.33 -30.92
C GLN A 36 -35.14 15.00 -30.17
N LEU A 37 -34.13 14.50 -29.53
CA LEU A 37 -34.17 13.20 -28.84
C LEU A 37 -34.54 13.32 -27.35
N LEU A 38 -34.18 14.43 -26.73
CA LEU A 38 -34.39 14.66 -25.30
C LEU A 38 -35.85 14.63 -24.85
N PRO A 39 -36.79 15.34 -25.52
CA PRO A 39 -38.20 15.35 -25.12
C PRO A 39 -38.87 13.99 -25.23
N ARG A 40 -38.45 13.16 -26.23
CA ARG A 40 -38.98 11.81 -26.42
C ARG A 40 -38.49 10.82 -25.36
N TYR A 41 -37.30 11.01 -24.87
CA TYR A 41 -36.71 10.11 -23.86
C TYR A 41 -37.27 10.40 -22.44
N LEU A 42 -37.51 11.65 -22.14
CA LEU A 42 -37.90 12.10 -20.81
C LEU A 42 -39.42 12.27 -20.62
N GLY A 43 -40.22 12.20 -21.70
CA GLY A 43 -41.68 12.36 -21.64
C GLY A 43 -42.17 13.77 -21.29
N ILE A 44 -41.32 14.81 -21.49
CA ILE A 44 -41.60 16.23 -21.23
C ILE A 44 -41.87 16.98 -22.55
N GLY A 45 -42.74 17.99 -22.51
CA GLY A 45 -43.08 18.77 -23.67
C GLY A 45 -41.99 19.74 -24.13
N ASN A 46 -41.92 20.01 -25.45
CA ASN A 46 -40.88 20.83 -26.07
C ASN A 46 -40.71 22.27 -25.53
N HIS A 47 -41.65 22.76 -24.71
CA HIS A 47 -41.64 24.12 -24.18
C HIS A 47 -40.87 24.30 -22.87
N GLU A 48 -40.45 23.21 -22.21
CA GLU A 48 -39.80 23.27 -20.89
C GLU A 48 -38.29 23.31 -20.95
N LEU A 49 -37.68 23.23 -22.14
CA LEU A 49 -36.22 23.10 -22.32
C LEU A 49 -35.50 24.34 -22.89
N GLU A 50 -36.19 25.45 -23.09
CA GLU A 50 -35.52 26.70 -23.50
C GLU A 50 -34.99 27.45 -22.27
N PRO A 51 -33.88 27.95 -22.21
CA PRO A 51 -32.68 28.34 -22.94
C PRO A 51 -31.37 27.81 -22.37
N ALA A 52 -31.37 26.70 -21.63
CA ALA A 52 -30.17 26.17 -20.96
C ALA A 52 -29.10 25.62 -21.97
N HIS A 53 -29.57 25.29 -23.18
CA HIS A 53 -28.69 24.68 -24.18
C HIS A 53 -27.68 25.62 -24.87
N ARG A 54 -27.87 26.91 -24.79
CA ARG A 54 -26.99 27.87 -25.49
C ARG A 54 -25.71 28.22 -24.72
N SER A 55 -25.52 27.67 -23.52
CA SER A 55 -24.43 28.06 -22.62
C SER A 55 -23.44 26.92 -22.27
N GLY A 56 -23.46 25.76 -22.94
CA GLY A 56 -22.56 24.64 -22.62
C GLY A 56 -22.83 23.99 -21.26
N ARG A 57 -24.05 23.90 -20.80
CA ARG A 57 -24.47 23.36 -19.50
C ARG A 57 -24.92 21.91 -19.62
N HIS A 58 -24.51 21.05 -18.71
CA HIS A 58 -24.99 19.67 -18.60
C HIS A 58 -26.20 19.62 -17.66
N LEU A 59 -27.25 18.88 -18.06
CA LEU A 59 -28.50 18.77 -17.33
C LEU A 59 -28.56 17.47 -16.53
N LEU A 60 -28.73 17.56 -15.23
CA LEU A 60 -28.94 16.42 -14.33
C LEU A 60 -30.42 16.29 -14.01
N LEU A 61 -31.04 15.17 -14.40
CA LEU A 61 -32.48 14.93 -14.20
C LEU A 61 -32.67 13.74 -13.26
N ALA A 62 -33.38 13.93 -12.17
CA ALA A 62 -33.81 12.84 -11.28
C ALA A 62 -35.32 12.61 -11.44
N ARG A 63 -35.73 11.38 -11.78
CA ARG A 63 -37.13 11.05 -12.12
C ARG A 63 -37.99 10.72 -10.91
N GLU A 64 -37.46 10.30 -9.79
CA GLU A 64 -38.23 9.97 -8.59
C GLU A 64 -37.61 10.52 -7.33
N VAL A 65 -38.42 11.24 -6.56
CA VAL A 65 -38.10 11.67 -5.19
C VAL A 65 -39.10 11.00 -4.26
N THR A 66 -38.64 10.06 -3.44
CA THR A 66 -39.49 9.47 -2.40
C THR A 66 -39.22 10.12 -1.06
N ASP A 67 -40.24 10.65 -0.41
CA ASP A 67 -40.16 11.17 0.95
C ASP A 67 -40.28 10.01 1.96
N HIS A 68 -39.28 9.80 2.78
CA HIS A 68 -39.33 8.89 3.92
C HIS A 68 -39.31 9.67 5.23
N ASN A 69 -40.31 9.44 6.07
CA ASN A 69 -40.32 9.95 7.43
C ASN A 69 -39.49 9.03 8.32
N GLY A 70 -38.32 9.50 8.77
CA GLY A 70 -37.55 8.82 9.80
C GLY A 70 -38.16 9.01 11.20
N ALA A 71 -37.93 8.10 12.11
CA ALA A 71 -38.42 8.11 13.50
C ALA A 71 -38.02 9.35 14.34
N SER A 72 -37.18 10.22 13.80
CA SER A 72 -36.70 11.48 14.44
C SER A 72 -37.31 12.74 13.87
N GLY A 73 -38.35 12.65 13.01
CA GLY A 73 -38.98 13.83 12.41
C GLY A 73 -38.19 14.55 11.32
N THR A 74 -37.01 14.05 10.93
CA THR A 74 -36.23 14.57 9.80
C THR A 74 -36.73 13.98 8.50
N ARG A 75 -37.09 14.84 7.55
CA ARG A 75 -37.51 14.43 6.19
C ARG A 75 -36.22 14.12 5.39
N ARG A 76 -36.08 12.86 4.97
CA ARG A 76 -35.03 12.42 4.03
C ARG A 76 -35.64 12.22 2.66
N ARG A 77 -35.04 12.85 1.64
CA ARG A 77 -35.40 12.65 0.23
C ARG A 77 -34.38 11.69 -0.40
N GLN A 78 -34.86 10.63 -1.02
CA GLN A 78 -34.05 9.67 -1.75
C GLN A 78 -34.24 9.90 -3.25
N LEU A 79 -33.14 10.13 -3.97
CA LEU A 79 -33.15 10.26 -5.42
C LEU A 79 -32.98 8.87 -6.03
N ARG A 80 -33.88 8.49 -6.94
CA ARG A 80 -33.77 7.27 -7.76
C ARG A 80 -33.71 7.66 -9.23
N ASP A 81 -33.07 6.79 -10.04
CA ASP A 81 -32.94 6.94 -11.49
C ASP A 81 -32.38 8.31 -11.91
N VAL A 82 -31.17 8.63 -11.43
CA VAL A 82 -30.46 9.84 -11.85
C VAL A 82 -29.91 9.65 -13.26
N HIS A 83 -30.28 10.55 -14.17
CA HIS A 83 -29.77 10.56 -15.54
C HIS A 83 -28.91 11.82 -15.74
N VAL A 84 -27.71 11.65 -16.28
CA VAL A 84 -26.80 12.74 -16.63
C VAL A 84 -26.67 12.79 -18.14
N LEU A 85 -26.89 13.95 -18.73
CA LEU A 85 -26.66 14.18 -20.15
C LEU A 85 -25.26 14.76 -20.34
N VAL A 86 -24.38 14.05 -21.05
CA VAL A 86 -23.04 14.51 -21.40
C VAL A 86 -22.85 14.28 -22.91
N ASP A 87 -22.52 15.34 -23.63
CA ASP A 87 -22.26 15.31 -25.09
C ASP A 87 -23.34 14.56 -25.92
N GLY A 88 -24.61 14.72 -25.56
CA GLY A 88 -25.71 14.09 -26.27
C GLY A 88 -26.00 12.64 -25.87
N VAL A 89 -25.29 12.10 -24.90
CA VAL A 89 -25.48 10.74 -24.38
C VAL A 89 -26.18 10.81 -23.01
N VAL A 90 -27.34 10.13 -22.89
CA VAL A 90 -28.04 10.01 -21.60
C VAL A 90 -27.42 8.84 -20.82
N ILE A 91 -26.80 9.14 -19.71
CA ILE A 91 -26.18 8.16 -18.82
C ILE A 91 -27.10 7.92 -17.63
N LYS A 92 -27.58 6.68 -17.45
CA LYS A 92 -28.25 6.27 -16.22
C LYS A 92 -27.20 6.01 -15.13
N VAL A 93 -27.27 6.74 -14.03
CA VAL A 93 -26.39 6.53 -12.87
C VAL A 93 -27.15 5.69 -11.86
N GLU A 94 -26.75 4.46 -11.64
CA GLU A 94 -27.25 3.65 -10.52
C GLU A 94 -26.64 4.19 -9.22
N THR A 95 -27.47 4.77 -8.38
CA THR A 95 -27.04 5.31 -7.09
C THR A 95 -27.49 4.39 -5.98
N ASP A 96 -26.53 3.81 -5.29
CA ASP A 96 -26.79 3.24 -3.96
C ASP A 96 -26.88 4.40 -2.96
N LEU A 97 -28.11 4.93 -2.79
CA LEU A 97 -28.49 5.92 -1.78
C LEU A 97 -27.70 7.24 -1.72
N ILE A 98 -28.23 8.29 -2.36
CA ILE A 98 -27.93 9.67 -1.96
C ILE A 98 -29.02 10.14 -0.99
N ALA A 99 -28.72 10.25 0.31
CA ALA A 99 -29.63 10.84 1.28
C ALA A 99 -29.38 12.35 1.33
N VAL A 100 -30.40 13.15 0.94
CA VAL A 100 -30.34 14.62 1.07
C VAL A 100 -31.13 15.02 2.31
N GLU A 101 -30.45 15.52 3.32
CA GLU A 101 -31.09 16.15 4.48
C GLU A 101 -31.35 17.64 4.16
N ARG A 102 -32.58 18.08 4.34
CA ARG A 102 -32.95 19.51 4.23
C ARG A 102 -32.20 20.25 5.37
N ASP A 103 -31.47 21.30 5.00
CA ASP A 103 -30.74 22.22 5.89
C ASP A 103 -29.35 21.78 6.38
N ARG A 104 -28.71 20.75 5.81
CA ARG A 104 -27.30 20.45 6.05
C ARG A 104 -26.54 20.19 4.76
N ALA A 105 -25.42 20.87 4.65
CA ALA A 105 -24.46 20.63 3.58
C ALA A 105 -23.79 19.28 3.73
N VAL A 106 -23.83 18.44 2.69
CA VAL A 106 -23.11 17.17 2.62
C VAL A 106 -22.11 17.25 1.49
N ASP A 107 -20.84 17.00 1.80
CA ASP A 107 -19.79 16.87 0.79
C ASP A 107 -19.77 15.39 0.35
N VAL A 108 -20.20 15.13 -0.88
CA VAL A 108 -20.19 13.77 -1.45
C VAL A 108 -19.23 13.76 -2.62
N THR A 109 -18.10 13.07 -2.46
CA THR A 109 -17.17 12.82 -3.57
C THR A 109 -17.38 11.39 -4.04
N TYR A 110 -17.83 11.23 -5.28
CA TYR A 110 -18.01 9.93 -5.91
C TYR A 110 -17.06 9.80 -7.10
N ARG A 111 -16.31 8.70 -7.17
CA ARG A 111 -15.48 8.34 -8.33
C ARG A 111 -15.93 7.00 -8.87
N GLN A 112 -16.43 6.98 -10.09
CA GLN A 112 -16.72 5.74 -10.81
C GLN A 112 -16.26 5.87 -12.27
N TYR A 113 -15.63 4.81 -12.78
CA TYR A 113 -15.22 4.73 -14.19
C TYR A 113 -16.26 3.89 -14.94
N HIS A 114 -16.77 4.43 -16.04
CA HIS A 114 -17.67 3.71 -16.93
C HIS A 114 -17.06 3.57 -18.31
N TYR A 115 -17.11 2.36 -18.85
CA TYR A 115 -16.75 2.07 -20.23
C TYR A 115 -18.03 1.98 -21.07
N PHE A 116 -18.08 2.73 -22.18
CA PHE A 116 -19.18 2.65 -23.13
C PHE A 116 -18.64 2.38 -24.54
N GLU A 117 -19.18 1.37 -25.21
CA GLU A 117 -19.02 1.19 -26.65
C GLU A 117 -20.04 2.05 -27.38
N CYS A 118 -19.57 2.99 -28.19
CA CYS A 118 -20.44 3.75 -29.08
C CYS A 118 -20.66 2.94 -30.39
N PRO A 119 -21.92 2.61 -30.75
CA PRO A 119 -22.20 1.80 -31.93
C PRO A 119 -21.82 2.46 -33.26
N VAL A 120 -21.57 3.75 -33.29
CA VAL A 120 -21.34 4.56 -34.52
C VAL A 120 -19.85 4.78 -34.82
N HIS A 121 -18.98 4.76 -33.80
CA HIS A 121 -17.54 4.82 -33.98
C HIS A 121 -16.88 3.87 -32.97
N ARG A 122 -15.97 2.99 -33.41
CA ARG A 122 -15.16 2.10 -32.56
C ARG A 122 -14.14 2.88 -31.68
N SER A 123 -14.62 3.84 -30.92
CA SER A 123 -13.79 4.62 -29.99
C SER A 123 -14.31 4.38 -28.59
N VAL A 124 -13.42 3.92 -27.72
CA VAL A 124 -13.68 3.78 -26.29
C VAL A 124 -13.49 5.15 -25.66
N LEU A 125 -14.55 5.74 -25.12
CA LEU A 125 -14.48 6.97 -24.34
C LEU A 125 -14.35 6.61 -22.86
N LEU A 126 -13.26 7.03 -22.26
CA LEU A 126 -13.06 6.96 -20.80
C LEU A 126 -13.59 8.24 -20.20
N LEU A 127 -14.73 8.19 -19.54
CA LEU A 127 -15.30 9.32 -18.80
C LEU A 127 -14.96 9.16 -17.31
N GLN A 128 -14.10 10.05 -16.80
CA GLN A 128 -13.89 10.20 -15.38
C GLN A 128 -14.83 11.27 -14.85
N SER A 129 -15.90 10.84 -14.19
CA SER A 129 -16.84 11.77 -13.54
C SER A 129 -16.44 11.98 -12.09
N VAL A 130 -15.99 13.19 -11.76
CA VAL A 130 -15.86 13.66 -10.37
C VAL A 130 -17.00 14.63 -10.12
N VAL A 131 -18.00 14.23 -9.35
CA VAL A 131 -19.06 15.14 -8.90
C VAL A 131 -18.73 15.58 -7.49
N SER A 132 -18.27 16.82 -7.32
CA SER A 132 -18.12 17.46 -6.00
C SER A 132 -19.32 18.35 -5.75
N ILE A 133 -20.11 18.02 -4.75
CA ILE A 133 -21.24 18.86 -4.31
C ILE A 133 -20.80 19.59 -3.05
N THR A 134 -20.48 20.90 -3.19
CA THR A 134 -20.17 21.75 -2.04
C THR A 134 -21.42 22.61 -1.75
N ALA A 135 -22.09 22.37 -0.65
CA ALA A 135 -23.18 23.22 -0.19
C ALA A 135 -22.64 24.22 0.84
N LEU A 136 -23.09 25.49 0.71
CA LEU A 136 -22.66 26.58 1.58
C LEU A 136 -23.23 26.40 3.00
N ARG A 137 -22.33 26.44 3.99
CA ARG A 137 -22.66 26.39 5.44
C ARG A 137 -23.27 27.72 5.88
N GLY A 138 -24.44 27.63 6.52
CA GLY A 138 -24.82 28.60 7.57
C GLY A 138 -24.02 28.29 8.84
N SER A 139 -23.40 29.32 9.39
CA SER A 139 -22.51 29.24 10.55
C SER A 139 -23.28 28.82 11.82
N GLU A 140 -23.06 27.63 12.32
CA GLU A 140 -23.13 27.33 13.74
C GLU A 140 -21.89 26.53 14.16
N ASP A 141 -21.13 27.14 15.03
CA ASP A 141 -19.92 26.61 15.67
C ASP A 141 -20.24 25.29 16.40
N ARG A 142 -19.86 24.16 15.79
CA ARG A 142 -19.56 22.93 16.51
C ARG A 142 -18.08 22.66 16.38
N THR A 143 -17.34 23.04 17.41
CA THR A 143 -15.97 22.62 17.62
C THR A 143 -15.94 21.09 17.61
N TYR A 144 -15.47 20.51 16.51
CA TYR A 144 -14.99 19.13 16.53
C TYR A 144 -13.85 19.08 17.53
N ALA A 145 -14.03 18.29 18.59
CA ALA A 145 -12.89 17.96 19.45
C ALA A 145 -11.78 17.41 18.54
N PRO A 146 -10.56 17.95 18.62
CA PRO A 146 -9.46 17.41 17.85
C PRO A 146 -9.37 15.91 18.14
N VAL A 147 -9.34 15.09 17.08
CA VAL A 147 -8.96 13.68 17.21
C VAL A 147 -7.67 13.71 18.02
N ARG A 148 -7.71 13.15 19.22
CA ARG A 148 -6.50 13.05 20.05
C ARG A 148 -5.48 12.30 19.19
N PRO A 149 -4.31 12.88 18.92
CA PRO A 149 -3.24 12.11 18.32
C PRO A 149 -3.03 10.90 19.24
N SER A 150 -2.99 9.70 18.66
CA SER A 150 -2.59 8.50 19.39
C SER A 150 -1.34 8.86 20.20
N PRO A 151 -1.25 8.49 21.49
CA PRO A 151 -0.08 8.82 22.28
C PRO A 151 1.14 8.34 21.49
N LYS A 152 2.05 9.26 21.18
CA LYS A 152 3.37 8.89 20.66
C LYS A 152 4.01 8.08 21.79
N LEU A 153 4.12 6.78 21.58
CA LEU A 153 5.01 5.97 22.41
C LEU A 153 6.44 6.54 22.20
N PRO A 154 7.21 6.72 23.25
CA PRO A 154 8.54 7.29 23.12
C PRO A 154 9.37 6.47 22.14
N GLY A 155 9.96 7.10 21.13
CA GLY A 155 10.95 6.51 20.23
C GLY A 155 10.45 5.94 18.92
N MET A 156 9.26 5.31 18.80
CA MET A 156 8.80 4.68 17.57
C MET A 156 8.12 5.66 16.61
N GLU A 157 8.63 5.76 15.38
CA GLU A 157 8.01 6.50 14.28
C GLU A 157 7.00 5.60 13.53
N TYR A 158 5.89 6.20 13.07
CA TYR A 158 4.90 5.53 12.23
C TYR A 158 4.83 6.17 10.86
N ARG A 159 5.00 5.36 9.82
CA ARG A 159 4.98 5.78 8.42
C ARG A 159 3.75 5.24 7.70
N GLN A 160 3.28 5.99 6.73
CA GLN A 160 2.22 5.55 5.84
C GLN A 160 2.76 4.45 4.92
N LEU A 161 2.04 3.33 4.79
CA LEU A 161 2.44 2.23 3.91
C LEU A 161 2.06 2.55 2.46
N GLY A 162 3.01 3.12 1.74
CA GLY A 162 2.79 3.60 0.38
C GLY A 162 1.64 4.61 0.29
N ARG A 163 0.91 4.60 -0.80
CA ARG A 163 -0.28 5.45 -1.03
C ARG A 163 -1.55 4.83 -0.43
N SER A 164 -1.48 4.38 0.81
CA SER A 164 -2.62 3.84 1.54
C SER A 164 -2.88 4.66 2.81
N GLY A 165 -4.02 4.46 3.46
CA GLY A 165 -4.30 5.05 4.78
C GLY A 165 -3.64 4.32 5.95
N LEU A 166 -3.00 3.16 5.70
CA LEU A 166 -2.42 2.32 6.73
C LEU A 166 -1.11 2.92 7.24
N ARG A 167 -0.97 3.04 8.56
CA ARG A 167 0.25 3.50 9.21
C ARG A 167 0.90 2.37 9.98
N VAL A 168 2.17 2.12 9.68
CA VAL A 168 2.96 1.06 10.28
C VAL A 168 4.20 1.63 11.00
N SER A 169 4.65 0.96 12.04
CA SER A 169 5.89 1.29 12.74
C SER A 169 7.10 1.10 11.84
N THR A 170 8.16 1.90 12.04
CA THR A 170 9.41 1.79 11.27
C THR A 170 10.15 0.47 11.51
N ILE A 171 9.76 -0.28 12.54
CA ILE A 171 10.20 -1.66 12.79
C ILE A 171 8.97 -2.57 12.78
N THR A 172 9.10 -3.72 12.14
CA THR A 172 8.12 -4.81 12.08
C THR A 172 8.69 -6.04 12.75
N LEU A 173 7.92 -6.75 13.57
CA LEU A 173 8.35 -8.04 14.12
C LEU A 173 8.13 -9.15 13.10
N GLY A 174 9.21 -9.78 12.63
CA GLY A 174 9.18 -10.96 11.78
C GLY A 174 9.09 -12.25 12.60
N THR A 175 8.18 -13.13 12.22
CA THR A 175 7.86 -14.36 12.98
C THR A 175 8.39 -15.64 12.35
N MET A 176 9.32 -15.57 11.39
CA MET A 176 9.92 -16.74 10.73
C MET A 176 10.58 -17.71 11.72
N GLY A 177 11.05 -17.21 12.89
CA GLY A 177 11.60 -18.00 13.98
C GLY A 177 10.57 -18.70 14.88
N PHE A 178 9.27 -18.47 14.68
CA PHE A 178 8.21 -19.09 15.46
C PHE A 178 7.97 -20.52 14.94
N GLY A 179 8.00 -21.50 15.87
CA GLY A 179 7.85 -22.93 15.57
C GLY A 179 9.16 -23.63 15.27
N GLY A 180 9.92 -23.21 14.27
CA GLY A 180 11.26 -23.71 13.95
C GLY A 180 11.33 -25.17 13.56
N SER A 181 10.43 -25.66 12.69
CA SER A 181 10.49 -27.00 12.12
C SER A 181 11.08 -27.00 10.71
N GLY A 182 11.65 -28.14 10.30
CA GLY A 182 12.25 -28.31 8.99
C GLY A 182 13.40 -27.31 8.75
N TRP A 183 13.43 -26.69 7.58
CA TRP A 183 14.43 -25.69 7.20
C TRP A 183 14.44 -24.45 8.11
N ALA A 184 13.28 -24.11 8.71
CA ALA A 184 13.16 -22.95 9.60
C ALA A 184 13.85 -23.15 10.97
N ALA A 185 14.27 -24.37 11.33
CA ALA A 185 14.99 -24.65 12.59
C ALA A 185 16.28 -23.84 12.75
N ALA A 186 16.96 -23.51 11.64
CA ALA A 186 18.15 -22.65 11.63
C ALA A 186 17.84 -21.19 11.98
N VAL A 187 16.59 -20.75 11.83
CA VAL A 187 16.18 -19.36 12.08
C VAL A 187 15.77 -19.15 13.54
N GLY A 188 15.05 -20.10 14.13
CA GLY A 188 14.62 -20.05 15.53
C GLY A 188 13.72 -21.22 15.85
N GLN A 189 13.44 -21.42 17.16
CA GLN A 189 12.56 -22.47 17.68
C GLN A 189 11.70 -21.88 18.80
N ILE A 190 10.99 -20.79 18.51
CA ILE A 190 10.24 -20.03 19.48
C ILE A 190 8.83 -20.64 19.59
N ASP A 191 8.46 -21.07 20.78
CA ASP A 191 7.11 -21.55 21.09
C ASP A 191 6.12 -20.41 21.39
N VAL A 192 4.89 -20.77 21.78
CA VAL A 192 3.83 -19.79 22.05
C VAL A 192 4.19 -18.85 23.22
N ASP A 193 4.87 -19.33 24.25
CA ASP A 193 5.20 -18.52 25.41
C ASP A 193 6.34 -17.56 25.11
N GLY A 194 7.39 -18.01 24.39
CA GLY A 194 8.43 -17.14 23.86
C GLY A 194 7.88 -16.11 22.87
N ALA A 195 6.92 -16.51 22.03
CA ALA A 195 6.26 -15.60 21.12
C ALA A 195 5.48 -14.49 21.87
N ARG A 196 4.75 -14.84 22.95
CA ARG A 196 4.08 -13.85 23.79
C ARG A 196 5.02 -12.85 24.41
N GLN A 197 6.20 -13.30 24.85
CA GLN A 197 7.23 -12.42 25.40
C GLN A 197 7.76 -11.44 24.34
N GLN A 198 8.12 -11.95 23.15
CA GLN A 198 8.59 -11.11 22.05
C GLN A 198 7.52 -10.12 21.54
N ILE A 199 6.27 -10.57 21.43
CA ILE A 199 5.15 -9.70 21.04
C ILE A 199 4.95 -8.57 22.05
N ARG A 200 4.98 -8.86 23.35
CA ARG A 200 4.88 -7.83 24.39
C ARG A 200 6.02 -6.82 24.28
N LEU A 201 7.26 -7.31 24.22
CA LEU A 201 8.44 -6.45 24.10
C LEU A 201 8.35 -5.54 22.86
N ALA A 202 7.94 -6.08 21.72
CA ALA A 202 7.77 -5.32 20.49
C ALA A 202 6.62 -4.28 20.63
N ARG A 203 5.47 -4.66 21.19
CA ARG A 203 4.34 -3.72 21.41
C ARG A 203 4.70 -2.63 22.40
N ASP A 204 5.38 -2.95 23.48
CA ASP A 204 5.85 -1.97 24.48
C ASP A 204 6.81 -0.97 23.87
N ALA A 205 7.59 -1.35 22.85
CA ALA A 205 8.42 -0.48 22.04
C ALA A 205 7.65 0.26 20.92
N GLY A 206 6.35 0.01 20.75
CA GLY A 206 5.51 0.68 19.76
C GLY A 206 5.41 -0.01 18.40
N VAL A 207 5.87 -1.26 18.25
CA VAL A 207 5.67 -2.05 17.03
C VAL A 207 4.19 -2.38 16.88
N ASN A 208 3.62 -2.09 15.71
CA ASN A 208 2.23 -2.40 15.40
C ASN A 208 2.05 -3.36 14.22
N LEU A 209 3.10 -3.71 13.48
CA LEU A 209 3.04 -4.67 12.36
C LEU A 209 3.82 -5.94 12.68
N PHE A 210 3.18 -7.10 12.45
CA PHE A 210 3.73 -8.44 12.64
C PHE A 210 3.71 -9.17 11.31
N ASP A 211 4.89 -9.62 10.82
CA ASP A 211 5.05 -10.27 9.53
C ASP A 211 5.27 -11.76 9.69
N THR A 212 4.42 -12.56 9.05
CA THR A 212 4.49 -14.02 8.97
C THR A 212 4.35 -14.49 7.52
N ALA A 213 4.21 -15.80 7.28
CA ALA A 213 3.85 -16.41 6.01
C ALA A 213 3.24 -17.81 6.24
N ASP A 214 2.41 -18.25 5.29
CA ASP A 214 1.83 -19.58 5.29
C ASP A 214 2.87 -20.71 5.34
N VAL A 215 4.00 -20.54 4.66
CA VAL A 215 5.08 -21.54 4.57
C VAL A 215 5.97 -21.59 5.82
N TYR A 216 5.96 -20.57 6.69
CA TYR A 216 6.86 -20.53 7.84
C TYR A 216 6.54 -21.66 8.82
N SER A 217 7.51 -22.58 8.98
CA SER A 217 7.34 -23.81 9.75
C SER A 217 6.08 -24.61 9.35
N GLY A 218 5.74 -24.62 8.05
CA GLY A 218 4.56 -25.31 7.53
C GLY A 218 3.23 -24.81 8.06
N GLY A 219 3.14 -23.50 8.39
CA GLY A 219 1.95 -22.85 8.96
C GLY A 219 1.98 -22.69 10.47
N THR A 220 2.90 -23.38 11.16
CA THR A 220 3.00 -23.30 12.64
C THR A 220 3.32 -21.89 13.13
N SER A 221 4.06 -21.08 12.35
CA SER A 221 4.33 -19.68 12.69
C SER A 221 3.05 -18.86 12.82
N GLU A 222 2.10 -19.01 11.88
CA GLU A 222 0.80 -18.34 11.95
C GLU A 222 -0.04 -18.83 13.14
N GLU A 223 -0.03 -20.13 13.43
CA GLU A 223 -0.74 -20.67 14.62
C GLU A 223 -0.19 -20.13 15.92
N ILE A 224 1.14 -20.04 16.05
CA ILE A 224 1.81 -19.49 17.24
C ILE A 224 1.47 -18.02 17.38
N LEU A 225 1.56 -17.24 16.29
CA LEU A 225 1.25 -15.81 16.29
C LEU A 225 -0.21 -15.59 16.73
N GLY A 226 -1.17 -16.30 16.14
CA GLY A 226 -2.59 -16.21 16.50
C GLY A 226 -2.85 -16.54 17.96
N LYS A 227 -2.29 -17.64 18.47
CA LYS A 227 -2.41 -18.05 19.89
C LYS A 227 -1.74 -17.08 20.86
N ALA A 228 -0.61 -16.49 20.45
CA ALA A 228 0.13 -15.55 21.28
C ALA A 228 -0.55 -14.18 21.38
N LEU A 229 -1.18 -13.71 20.30
CA LEU A 229 -1.95 -12.46 20.27
C LEU A 229 -3.28 -12.60 21.03
N GLY A 230 -4.01 -13.69 20.82
CA GLY A 230 -5.30 -13.90 21.48
C GLY A 230 -6.26 -12.71 21.28
N SER A 231 -6.70 -12.11 22.41
CA SER A 231 -7.61 -10.95 22.41
C SER A 231 -7.00 -9.65 21.87
N ASP A 232 -5.68 -9.58 21.73
CA ASP A 232 -4.98 -8.37 21.28
C ASP A 232 -4.92 -8.24 19.74
N ARG A 233 -5.61 -9.14 19.02
CA ARG A 233 -5.64 -9.16 17.54
C ARG A 233 -6.04 -7.82 16.92
N ASP A 234 -7.00 -7.14 17.48
CA ASP A 234 -7.55 -5.90 16.94
C ASP A 234 -6.64 -4.68 17.20
N ASP A 235 -5.67 -4.80 18.09
CA ASP A 235 -4.71 -3.74 18.41
C ASP A 235 -3.47 -3.75 17.53
N VAL A 236 -3.33 -4.76 16.64
CA VAL A 236 -2.14 -4.95 15.81
C VAL A 236 -2.48 -5.22 14.35
N LEU A 237 -1.50 -5.05 13.49
CA LEU A 237 -1.58 -5.34 12.07
C LEU A 237 -0.82 -6.65 11.79
N ILE A 238 -1.43 -7.55 11.01
CA ILE A 238 -0.81 -8.80 10.59
C ILE A 238 -0.58 -8.77 9.08
N ALA A 239 0.69 -8.98 8.68
CA ALA A 239 1.05 -9.30 7.31
C ALA A 239 1.32 -10.80 7.20
N THR A 240 0.71 -11.47 6.21
CA THR A 240 1.07 -12.84 5.86
C THR A 240 1.19 -12.99 4.35
N LYS A 241 1.65 -14.16 3.89
CA LYS A 241 2.05 -14.37 2.49
C LYS A 241 1.50 -15.68 1.93
N VAL A 242 1.40 -15.75 0.59
CA VAL A 242 0.97 -16.92 -0.19
C VAL A 242 1.86 -17.07 -1.41
N ARG A 243 2.01 -18.24 -1.93
CA ARG A 243 2.66 -18.69 -3.18
C ARG A 243 3.47 -19.97 -2.99
N MET A 244 4.15 -20.10 -1.85
CA MET A 244 5.03 -21.24 -1.60
C MET A 244 4.21 -22.56 -1.49
N PRO A 245 4.82 -23.72 -1.71
CA PRO A 245 4.14 -25.00 -1.58
C PRO A 245 3.66 -25.23 -0.15
N MET A 246 2.36 -25.52 0.00
CA MET A 246 1.74 -25.90 1.27
C MET A 246 1.22 -27.36 1.25
N GLY A 247 1.64 -28.13 0.26
CA GLY A 247 1.31 -29.54 0.05
C GLY A 247 2.04 -30.08 -1.18
N GLU A 248 1.78 -31.34 -1.51
CA GLU A 248 2.42 -32.05 -2.64
C GLU A 248 1.54 -32.06 -3.91
N GLY A 249 0.33 -31.54 -3.84
CA GLY A 249 -0.60 -31.51 -4.95
C GLY A 249 -0.24 -30.45 -5.99
N PRO A 250 -0.68 -30.63 -7.25
CA PRO A 250 -0.35 -29.73 -8.35
C PRO A 250 -0.92 -28.32 -8.20
N ASN A 251 -1.88 -28.12 -7.28
CA ASN A 251 -2.52 -26.83 -7.00
C ASN A 251 -2.20 -26.33 -5.58
N ASP A 252 -1.20 -26.89 -4.92
CA ASP A 252 -0.81 -26.49 -3.56
C ASP A 252 0.32 -25.44 -3.54
N ALA A 253 0.61 -24.83 -4.70
CA ALA A 253 1.60 -23.77 -4.87
C ALA A 253 1.17 -22.79 -5.97
N GLY A 254 1.90 -21.68 -6.09
CA GLY A 254 1.71 -20.67 -7.14
C GLY A 254 0.70 -19.59 -6.77
N LEU A 255 0.26 -18.82 -7.80
CA LEU A 255 -0.62 -17.68 -7.61
C LEU A 255 -1.93 -17.80 -8.39
N SER A 256 -2.37 -19.06 -8.66
CA SER A 256 -3.70 -19.29 -9.19
C SER A 256 -4.78 -18.79 -8.21
N ARG A 257 -5.94 -18.41 -8.75
CA ARG A 257 -7.12 -18.06 -7.92
C ARG A 257 -7.42 -19.13 -6.88
N HIS A 258 -7.34 -20.41 -7.29
CA HIS A 258 -7.60 -21.54 -6.41
C HIS A 258 -6.66 -21.53 -5.20
N HIS A 259 -5.35 -21.38 -5.42
CA HIS A 259 -4.37 -21.40 -4.35
C HIS A 259 -4.43 -20.14 -3.48
N ILE A 260 -4.58 -18.94 -4.08
CA ILE A 260 -4.67 -17.67 -3.34
C ILE A 260 -5.85 -17.68 -2.36
N VAL A 261 -7.05 -18.02 -2.82
CA VAL A 261 -8.26 -17.99 -1.97
C VAL A 261 -8.17 -19.05 -0.86
N ARG A 262 -7.77 -20.27 -1.23
CA ARG A 262 -7.62 -21.38 -0.28
C ARG A 262 -6.50 -21.10 0.73
N GLY A 263 -5.40 -20.51 0.32
CA GLY A 263 -4.28 -20.07 1.16
C GLY A 263 -4.72 -19.01 2.17
N ALA A 264 -5.43 -17.96 1.72
CA ALA A 264 -5.96 -16.93 2.61
C ALA A 264 -6.90 -17.51 3.67
N GLU A 265 -7.83 -18.38 3.29
CA GLU A 265 -8.73 -19.04 4.22
C GLU A 265 -8.01 -19.95 5.22
N ALA A 266 -6.94 -20.61 4.79
CA ALA A 266 -6.10 -21.43 5.66
C ALA A 266 -5.33 -20.56 6.67
N SER A 267 -4.74 -19.43 6.22
CA SER A 267 -4.06 -18.45 7.06
C SER A 267 -5.00 -17.83 8.09
N LEU A 268 -6.22 -17.44 7.70
CA LEU A 268 -7.24 -16.94 8.63
C LEU A 268 -7.56 -17.95 9.75
N ARG A 269 -7.69 -19.26 9.41
CA ARG A 269 -7.91 -20.31 10.42
C ARG A 269 -6.73 -20.49 11.35
N ARG A 270 -5.48 -20.49 10.83
CA ARG A 270 -4.27 -20.64 11.66
C ARG A 270 -4.05 -19.44 12.57
N LEU A 271 -4.27 -18.23 12.06
CA LEU A 271 -4.19 -16.98 12.81
C LEU A 271 -5.36 -16.79 13.79
N GLY A 272 -6.46 -17.52 13.63
CA GLY A 272 -7.66 -17.38 14.47
C GLY A 272 -8.34 -16.01 14.33
N THR A 273 -8.43 -15.47 13.13
CA THR A 273 -8.99 -14.14 12.83
C THR A 273 -9.83 -14.18 11.56
N ASP A 274 -10.72 -13.21 11.40
CA ASP A 274 -11.61 -13.09 10.24
C ASP A 274 -11.01 -12.23 9.12
N TYR A 275 -9.91 -11.53 9.37
CA TYR A 275 -9.27 -10.66 8.39
C TYR A 275 -7.75 -10.63 8.53
N ILE A 276 -7.08 -10.36 7.40
CA ILE A 276 -5.65 -10.10 7.26
C ILE A 276 -5.47 -8.63 6.91
N ASP A 277 -4.57 -7.92 7.60
CA ASP A 277 -4.34 -6.49 7.33
C ASP A 277 -3.55 -6.29 6.04
N LEU A 278 -2.49 -7.07 5.81
CA LEU A 278 -1.69 -7.02 4.59
C LEU A 278 -1.45 -8.45 4.06
N TYR A 279 -2.01 -8.78 2.91
CA TYR A 279 -1.81 -10.07 2.26
C TYR A 279 -0.85 -9.91 1.08
N GLN A 280 0.27 -10.63 1.14
CA GLN A 280 1.35 -10.47 0.19
C GLN A 280 1.52 -11.70 -0.70
N VAL A 281 1.79 -11.51 -1.97
CA VAL A 281 2.32 -12.58 -2.80
C VAL A 281 3.81 -12.73 -2.47
N HIS A 282 4.25 -13.96 -2.10
CA HIS A 282 5.58 -14.19 -1.53
C HIS A 282 6.70 -14.06 -2.56
N GLU A 283 6.39 -14.48 -3.81
CA GLU A 283 7.26 -14.35 -4.98
C GLU A 283 6.45 -14.30 -6.27
N TRP A 284 7.12 -13.97 -7.37
CA TRP A 284 6.56 -14.02 -8.70
C TRP A 284 6.15 -15.44 -9.11
N ASP A 285 5.01 -15.54 -9.79
CA ASP A 285 4.57 -16.73 -10.49
C ASP A 285 4.45 -16.43 -12.00
N GLY A 286 5.42 -16.91 -12.78
CA GLY A 286 5.45 -16.71 -14.23
C GLY A 286 4.55 -17.64 -15.01
N GLN A 287 3.83 -18.58 -14.36
CA GLN A 287 2.95 -19.55 -15.01
C GLN A 287 1.49 -19.16 -14.93
N THR A 288 1.09 -18.43 -13.88
CA THR A 288 -0.29 -17.95 -13.73
C THR A 288 -0.47 -16.61 -14.45
N PRO A 289 -1.52 -16.43 -15.26
CA PRO A 289 -1.86 -15.12 -15.82
C PRO A 289 -2.00 -14.09 -14.70
N LEU A 290 -1.33 -12.95 -14.87
CA LEU A 290 -1.26 -11.91 -13.83
C LEU A 290 -2.66 -11.35 -13.50
N GLU A 291 -3.52 -11.25 -14.49
CA GLU A 291 -4.91 -10.83 -14.36
C GLU A 291 -5.71 -11.77 -13.41
N GLU A 292 -5.45 -13.08 -13.47
CA GLU A 292 -6.06 -14.05 -12.57
C GLU A 292 -5.60 -13.85 -11.14
N THR A 293 -4.29 -13.69 -10.94
CA THR A 293 -3.68 -13.41 -9.62
C THR A 293 -4.26 -12.16 -8.99
N LEU A 294 -4.24 -11.04 -9.73
CA LEU A 294 -4.71 -9.75 -9.21
C LEU A 294 -6.22 -9.74 -8.95
N ASN A 295 -7.00 -10.39 -9.81
CA ASN A 295 -8.44 -10.52 -9.60
C ASN A 295 -8.78 -11.40 -8.38
N ALA A 296 -7.98 -12.44 -8.10
CA ALA A 296 -8.15 -13.25 -6.90
C ALA A 296 -7.85 -12.46 -5.62
N LEU A 297 -6.80 -11.64 -5.63
CA LEU A 297 -6.45 -10.76 -4.52
C LEU A 297 -7.51 -9.67 -4.31
N ASP A 298 -7.98 -9.05 -5.39
CA ASP A 298 -9.07 -8.06 -5.33
C ASP A 298 -10.34 -8.66 -4.74
N HIS A 299 -10.72 -9.87 -5.13
CA HIS A 299 -11.86 -10.58 -4.55
C HIS A 299 -11.74 -10.73 -3.02
N LEU A 300 -10.54 -11.02 -2.50
CA LEU A 300 -10.30 -11.11 -1.06
C LEU A 300 -10.42 -9.74 -0.38
N VAL A 301 -10.04 -8.65 -1.04
CA VAL A 301 -10.22 -7.28 -0.54
C VAL A 301 -11.70 -6.92 -0.52
N GLN A 302 -12.41 -7.14 -1.61
CA GLN A 302 -13.84 -6.82 -1.73
C GLN A 302 -14.71 -7.62 -0.75
N SER A 303 -14.32 -8.87 -0.46
CA SER A 303 -15.00 -9.70 0.55
C SER A 303 -14.67 -9.33 1.99
N GLY A 304 -13.72 -8.39 2.21
CA GLY A 304 -13.29 -7.95 3.53
C GLY A 304 -12.37 -8.93 4.28
N LYS A 305 -11.98 -10.05 3.66
CA LYS A 305 -11.01 -11.00 4.25
C LYS A 305 -9.58 -10.44 4.29
N VAL A 306 -9.28 -9.50 3.41
CA VAL A 306 -8.00 -8.80 3.31
C VAL A 306 -8.24 -7.30 3.29
N ARG A 307 -7.42 -6.53 4.00
CA ARG A 307 -7.53 -5.05 4.00
C ARG A 307 -6.68 -4.42 2.90
N TYR A 308 -5.43 -4.85 2.78
CA TYR A 308 -4.47 -4.35 1.80
C TYR A 308 -3.70 -5.51 1.19
N ILE A 309 -3.24 -5.32 -0.05
CA ILE A 309 -2.42 -6.31 -0.76
C ILE A 309 -1.02 -5.75 -1.03
N GLY A 310 -0.02 -6.64 -1.03
CA GLY A 310 1.36 -6.34 -1.34
C GLY A 310 2.02 -7.45 -2.14
N CYS A 311 3.26 -7.22 -2.56
CA CYS A 311 4.09 -8.25 -3.17
C CYS A 311 5.44 -8.36 -2.45
N SER A 312 6.14 -9.46 -2.70
CA SER A 312 7.50 -9.70 -2.22
C SER A 312 8.34 -10.29 -3.34
N ASN A 313 9.62 -9.95 -3.36
CA ASN A 313 10.62 -10.52 -4.27
C ASN A 313 10.28 -10.40 -5.77
N TYR A 314 9.65 -9.32 -6.16
CA TYR A 314 9.38 -9.00 -7.56
C TYR A 314 10.53 -8.17 -8.15
N ALA A 315 10.89 -8.45 -9.39
CA ALA A 315 11.68 -7.52 -10.21
C ALA A 315 10.86 -6.27 -10.54
N ALA A 316 11.53 -5.15 -10.82
CA ALA A 316 10.86 -3.87 -11.09
C ALA A 316 9.85 -3.95 -12.25
N TRP A 317 10.20 -4.65 -13.35
CA TRP A 317 9.29 -4.82 -14.48
C TRP A 317 8.05 -5.65 -14.15
N GLN A 318 8.17 -6.66 -13.26
CA GLN A 318 7.05 -7.50 -12.79
C GLN A 318 6.11 -6.67 -11.93
N LEU A 319 6.67 -5.88 -11.02
CA LEU A 319 5.91 -5.00 -10.15
C LEU A 319 5.20 -3.91 -10.98
N MET A 320 5.91 -3.23 -11.89
CA MET A 320 5.29 -2.21 -12.74
C MET A 320 4.17 -2.80 -13.61
N LYS A 321 4.38 -3.99 -14.19
CA LYS A 321 3.35 -4.70 -14.94
C LYS A 321 2.12 -4.98 -14.08
N SER A 322 2.32 -5.39 -12.81
CA SER A 322 1.22 -5.67 -11.88
C SER A 322 0.43 -4.41 -11.54
N LEU A 323 1.11 -3.31 -11.25
CA LEU A 323 0.49 -2.02 -10.95
C LEU A 323 -0.34 -1.51 -12.13
N TRP A 324 0.23 -1.57 -13.33
CA TRP A 324 -0.47 -1.17 -14.55
C TRP A 324 -1.69 -2.06 -14.86
N THR A 325 -1.56 -3.38 -14.65
CA THR A 325 -2.67 -4.31 -14.82
C THR A 325 -3.81 -4.02 -13.83
N SER A 326 -3.49 -3.78 -12.55
CA SER A 326 -4.50 -3.39 -11.56
C SER A 326 -5.23 -2.10 -11.97
N GLU A 327 -4.50 -1.09 -12.44
CA GLU A 327 -5.09 0.19 -12.85
C GLU A 327 -5.96 0.04 -14.09
N ARG A 328 -5.50 -0.70 -15.10
CA ARG A 328 -6.24 -0.99 -16.33
C ARG A 328 -7.54 -1.74 -16.09
N GLU A 329 -7.53 -2.71 -15.19
CA GLU A 329 -8.68 -3.58 -14.89
C GLU A 329 -9.54 -3.07 -13.72
N GLY A 330 -9.19 -1.92 -13.10
CA GLY A 330 -9.90 -1.36 -11.96
C GLY A 330 -9.84 -2.22 -10.69
N LEU A 331 -8.74 -2.96 -10.50
CA LEU A 331 -8.53 -3.87 -9.38
C LEU A 331 -7.76 -3.18 -8.24
N SER A 332 -7.83 -3.75 -7.05
CA SER A 332 -7.00 -3.38 -5.92
C SER A 332 -5.52 -3.41 -6.30
N ARG A 333 -4.78 -2.38 -5.87
CA ARG A 333 -3.38 -2.17 -6.22
C ARG A 333 -2.48 -2.61 -5.06
N PHE A 334 -1.31 -3.16 -5.34
CA PHE A 334 -0.30 -3.33 -4.33
C PHE A 334 0.04 -1.99 -3.66
N VAL A 335 0.06 -1.96 -2.32
CA VAL A 335 0.43 -0.78 -1.53
C VAL A 335 1.88 -0.83 -1.07
N SER A 336 2.49 -2.03 -1.09
CA SER A 336 3.86 -2.27 -0.65
C SER A 336 4.53 -3.36 -1.44
N GLN A 337 5.86 -3.33 -1.41
CA GLN A 337 6.71 -4.47 -1.75
C GLN A 337 7.60 -4.84 -0.57
N GLN A 338 7.81 -6.13 -0.34
CA GLN A 338 8.73 -6.65 0.65
C GLN A 338 9.96 -7.23 -0.05
N VAL A 339 11.15 -6.71 0.29
CA VAL A 339 12.38 -6.99 -0.46
C VAL A 339 13.56 -7.20 0.45
N TYR A 340 14.54 -7.98 -0.03
CA TYR A 340 15.86 -8.06 0.61
C TYR A 340 16.59 -6.72 0.42
N TYR A 341 17.02 -6.14 1.52
CA TYR A 341 17.83 -4.94 1.50
C TYR A 341 18.72 -4.86 2.73
N SER A 342 20.01 -4.69 2.50
CA SER A 342 21.00 -4.52 3.56
C SER A 342 22.23 -3.76 3.02
N LEU A 343 23.12 -3.35 3.92
CA LEU A 343 24.41 -2.79 3.51
C LEU A 343 25.28 -3.77 2.73
N GLN A 344 25.03 -5.08 2.85
CA GLN A 344 25.74 -6.13 2.10
C GLN A 344 25.21 -6.26 0.66
N ALA A 345 23.90 -5.95 0.43
CA ALA A 345 23.26 -6.03 -0.88
C ALA A 345 22.32 -4.84 -1.07
N ARG A 346 22.69 -3.93 -1.96
CA ARG A 346 22.01 -2.66 -2.23
C ARG A 346 21.38 -2.62 -3.63
N ASP A 347 21.19 -3.78 -4.26
CA ASP A 347 20.74 -3.91 -5.65
C ASP A 347 19.38 -3.27 -5.89
N ILE A 348 18.48 -3.28 -4.89
CA ILE A 348 17.16 -2.66 -5.01
C ILE A 348 17.20 -1.15 -5.23
N GLU A 349 18.31 -0.48 -4.89
CA GLU A 349 18.49 0.96 -5.10
C GLU A 349 18.50 1.32 -6.59
N ASN A 350 18.84 0.36 -7.47
CA ASN A 350 18.90 0.60 -8.91
C ASN A 350 17.50 0.83 -9.53
N GLU A 351 16.51 0.00 -9.18
CA GLU A 351 15.20 0.05 -9.83
C GLU A 351 14.02 0.06 -8.84
N LEU A 352 14.06 -0.79 -7.80
CA LEU A 352 12.89 -0.96 -6.92
C LEU A 352 12.65 0.25 -6.01
N VAL A 353 13.70 0.93 -5.55
CA VAL A 353 13.56 2.17 -4.77
C VAL A 353 13.00 3.30 -5.64
N PRO A 354 13.60 3.64 -6.82
CA PRO A 354 13.01 4.62 -7.73
C PRO A 354 11.56 4.30 -8.11
N LEU A 355 11.27 3.05 -8.44
CA LEU A 355 9.90 2.60 -8.76
C LEU A 355 8.94 2.85 -7.59
N SER A 356 9.37 2.54 -6.35
CA SER A 356 8.52 2.74 -5.18
C SER A 356 8.21 4.20 -4.93
N ILE A 357 9.18 5.09 -5.13
CA ILE A 357 8.98 6.55 -5.02
C ILE A 357 8.01 7.03 -6.10
N ASP A 358 8.25 6.66 -7.37
CA ASP A 358 7.42 7.08 -8.50
C ASP A 358 5.97 6.59 -8.36
N GLN A 359 5.80 5.32 -7.99
CA GLN A 359 4.49 4.68 -7.90
C GLN A 359 3.83 4.80 -6.52
N GLY A 360 4.52 5.38 -5.53
CA GLY A 360 4.02 5.56 -4.18
C GLY A 360 3.79 4.24 -3.43
N LEU A 361 4.75 3.32 -3.50
CA LEU A 361 4.75 2.06 -2.75
C LEU A 361 5.57 2.18 -1.47
N GLY A 362 5.16 1.49 -0.42
CA GLY A 362 5.99 1.29 0.77
C GLY A 362 6.96 0.13 0.59
N ILE A 363 8.20 0.29 1.05
CA ILE A 363 9.17 -0.81 1.10
C ILE A 363 9.19 -1.38 2.51
N LEU A 364 8.95 -2.70 2.62
CA LEU A 364 9.19 -3.51 3.80
C LEU A 364 10.49 -4.29 3.56
N VAL A 365 11.44 -4.15 4.47
CA VAL A 365 12.79 -4.73 4.29
C VAL A 365 12.91 -6.02 5.06
N TRP A 366 13.07 -7.16 4.37
CA TRP A 366 13.43 -8.41 5.04
C TRP A 366 14.95 -8.60 5.10
N SER A 367 15.41 -9.31 6.12
CA SER A 367 16.83 -9.60 6.42
C SER A 367 17.74 -8.36 6.43
N PRO A 368 17.36 -7.26 7.13
CA PRO A 368 18.06 -5.98 7.09
C PRO A 368 19.51 -6.05 7.60
N ILE A 369 19.83 -7.05 8.42
CA ILE A 369 21.20 -7.30 8.91
C ILE A 369 21.84 -8.53 8.23
N ALA A 370 21.39 -8.87 7.01
CA ALA A 370 21.93 -9.96 6.18
C ALA A 370 22.04 -11.30 6.95
N GLY A 371 20.92 -11.77 7.53
CA GLY A 371 20.90 -13.02 8.29
C GLY A 371 21.77 -13.01 9.56
N GLY A 372 22.21 -11.84 10.01
CA GLY A 372 23.08 -11.64 11.16
C GLY A 372 24.55 -11.41 10.79
N LEU A 373 24.93 -11.38 9.51
CA LEU A 373 26.29 -11.04 9.07
C LEU A 373 26.70 -9.64 9.56
N LEU A 374 25.80 -8.67 9.46
CA LEU A 374 26.06 -7.27 9.83
C LEU A 374 25.87 -6.97 11.33
N SER A 375 25.78 -8.00 12.18
CA SER A 375 25.61 -7.81 13.63
C SER A 375 26.91 -7.49 14.41
N GLY A 376 28.06 -7.43 13.72
CA GLY A 376 29.36 -7.20 14.35
C GLY A 376 30.02 -8.43 14.97
N LYS A 377 29.34 -9.59 15.01
CA LYS A 377 29.90 -10.84 15.58
C LYS A 377 30.82 -11.56 14.61
N TYR A 378 30.78 -11.27 13.32
CA TYR A 378 31.68 -11.78 12.30
C TYR A 378 32.77 -10.73 12.06
N ARG A 379 34.02 -11.10 12.26
CA ARG A 379 35.18 -10.21 12.14
C ARG A 379 36.23 -10.86 11.28
N ARG A 380 37.02 -10.05 10.56
CA ARG A 380 38.10 -10.53 9.72
C ARG A 380 39.14 -11.30 10.55
N GLY A 381 39.42 -12.56 10.17
CA GLY A 381 40.39 -13.39 10.84
C GLY A 381 39.99 -13.90 12.24
N VAL A 382 38.71 -13.79 12.60
CA VAL A 382 38.14 -14.30 13.86
C VAL A 382 37.09 -15.34 13.54
N ASP A 383 37.13 -16.49 14.22
CA ASP A 383 36.12 -17.52 14.07
C ASP A 383 34.74 -17.02 14.52
N ALA A 384 33.74 -17.33 13.74
CA ALA A 384 32.35 -16.97 14.10
C ALA A 384 31.91 -17.70 15.38
N PRO A 385 31.14 -17.05 16.27
CA PRO A 385 30.64 -17.68 17.49
C PRO A 385 29.86 -18.98 17.20
N ALA A 386 30.01 -19.99 18.04
CA ALA A 386 29.26 -21.25 17.92
C ALA A 386 27.74 -20.98 17.87
N GLY A 387 27.03 -21.74 17.03
CA GLY A 387 25.58 -21.57 16.82
C GLY A 387 25.22 -20.38 15.91
N SER A 388 26.19 -19.71 15.31
CA SER A 388 25.93 -18.71 14.26
C SER A 388 25.29 -19.34 13.05
N ARG A 389 24.28 -18.65 12.44
CA ARG A 389 23.52 -19.18 11.31
C ARG A 389 24.40 -19.57 10.11
N HIS A 390 25.36 -18.73 9.77
CA HIS A 390 26.29 -18.98 8.65
C HIS A 390 27.33 -20.07 8.90
N LEU A 391 27.32 -20.72 10.08
CA LEU A 391 28.05 -21.99 10.34
C LEU A 391 27.15 -23.22 10.08
N SER A 392 25.88 -23.05 9.74
CA SER A 392 24.96 -24.10 9.31
C SER A 392 24.96 -24.23 7.78
N GLU A 393 24.16 -25.13 7.24
CA GLU A 393 23.92 -25.28 5.80
C GLU A 393 23.08 -24.14 5.19
N TRP A 394 22.86 -23.03 5.95
CA TRP A 394 22.11 -21.89 5.50
C TRP A 394 23.00 -20.93 4.71
N ASP A 395 22.77 -20.81 3.42
CA ASP A 395 23.55 -20.04 2.45
C ASP A 395 22.92 -18.70 2.01
N GLU A 396 21.80 -18.31 2.61
CA GLU A 396 21.16 -17.00 2.39
C GLU A 396 21.52 -15.97 3.47
N PRO A 397 21.79 -14.71 3.07
CA PRO A 397 21.98 -14.23 1.71
C PRO A 397 23.35 -14.59 1.15
N PRO A 398 23.48 -14.72 -0.19
CA PRO A 398 24.78 -14.98 -0.80
C PRO A 398 25.75 -13.83 -0.57
N VAL A 399 27.01 -14.15 -0.28
CA VAL A 399 28.10 -13.17 -0.14
C VAL A 399 28.93 -13.21 -1.42
N HIS A 400 28.90 -12.12 -2.20
CA HIS A 400 29.63 -12.02 -3.47
C HIS A 400 31.01 -11.35 -3.33
N ASP A 401 31.20 -10.54 -2.27
CA ASP A 401 32.42 -9.79 -1.99
C ASP A 401 32.67 -9.81 -0.48
N GLU A 402 33.51 -10.75 -0.07
CA GLU A 402 33.79 -10.98 1.35
C GLU A 402 34.62 -9.83 1.96
N ASP A 403 35.56 -9.26 1.19
CA ASP A 403 36.36 -8.13 1.65
C ASP A 403 35.48 -6.91 1.93
N LYS A 404 34.57 -6.57 1.02
CA LYS A 404 33.61 -5.49 1.22
C LYS A 404 32.67 -5.75 2.38
N LEU A 405 32.23 -7.00 2.58
CA LEU A 405 31.41 -7.36 3.74
C LEU A 405 32.13 -7.04 5.05
N TYR A 406 33.39 -7.49 5.19
CA TYR A 406 34.18 -7.23 6.42
C TYR A 406 34.50 -5.76 6.60
N ASP A 407 34.85 -5.02 5.54
CA ASP A 407 35.04 -3.57 5.62
C ASP A 407 33.76 -2.85 6.08
N THR A 408 32.59 -3.31 5.62
CA THR A 408 31.30 -2.78 6.05
C THR A 408 31.01 -3.10 7.53
N ILE A 409 31.33 -4.31 7.98
CA ILE A 409 31.17 -4.70 9.39
C ILE A 409 32.08 -3.86 10.30
N GLU A 410 33.34 -3.65 9.92
CA GLU A 410 34.28 -2.82 10.70
C GLU A 410 33.79 -1.39 10.82
N GLU A 411 33.21 -0.83 9.75
CA GLU A 411 32.64 0.50 9.75
C GLU A 411 31.39 0.58 10.64
N LEU A 412 30.51 -0.42 10.61
CA LEU A 412 29.35 -0.52 11.48
C LEU A 412 29.74 -0.58 12.96
N VAL A 413 30.77 -1.36 13.28
CA VAL A 413 31.28 -1.48 14.64
C VAL A 413 31.88 -0.15 15.12
N ALA A 414 32.68 0.52 14.28
CA ALA A 414 33.28 1.80 14.65
C ALA A 414 32.21 2.87 14.96
N ILE A 415 31.17 2.96 14.14
CA ILE A 415 30.04 3.86 14.40
C ILE A 415 29.26 3.44 15.66
N GLY A 416 29.05 2.13 15.84
CA GLY A 416 28.38 1.60 17.02
C GLY A 416 29.12 1.94 18.31
N ASP A 417 30.45 1.79 18.32
CA ASP A 417 31.30 2.16 19.47
C ASP A 417 31.21 3.65 19.80
N ASP A 418 31.20 4.52 18.77
CA ASP A 418 31.05 5.98 18.94
C ASP A 418 29.71 6.36 19.61
N HIS A 419 28.63 5.62 19.30
CA HIS A 419 27.29 5.82 19.86
C HIS A 419 26.99 4.99 21.12
N GLY A 420 27.84 4.02 21.47
CA GLY A 420 27.59 3.06 22.56
C GLY A 420 26.46 2.07 22.26
N VAL A 421 26.28 1.70 20.99
CA VAL A 421 25.23 0.79 20.50
C VAL A 421 25.84 -0.35 19.67
N SER A 422 25.03 -1.36 19.34
CA SER A 422 25.50 -2.49 18.51
C SER A 422 25.62 -2.12 17.03
N ALA A 423 26.50 -2.83 16.29
CA ALA A 423 26.59 -2.73 14.84
C ALA A 423 25.24 -3.06 14.15
N ALA A 424 24.43 -3.97 14.74
CA ALA A 424 23.08 -4.27 14.27
C ALA A 424 22.17 -3.05 14.33
N GLN A 425 22.20 -2.29 15.42
CA GLN A 425 21.40 -1.06 15.54
C GLN A 425 21.80 -0.02 14.48
N VAL A 426 23.10 0.14 14.21
CA VAL A 426 23.61 1.03 13.17
C VAL A 426 23.11 0.61 11.79
N ALA A 427 23.21 -0.69 11.45
CA ALA A 427 22.72 -1.21 10.18
C ALA A 427 21.21 -1.01 9.98
N LEU A 428 20.42 -1.24 11.04
CA LEU A 428 18.97 -1.02 11.02
C LEU A 428 18.62 0.46 10.88
N ALA A 429 19.25 1.35 11.66
CA ALA A 429 19.03 2.80 11.60
C ALA A 429 19.38 3.37 10.22
N TYR A 430 20.47 2.88 9.60
CA TYR A 430 20.82 3.25 8.22
C TYR A 430 19.69 2.94 7.23
N LEU A 431 19.10 1.74 7.31
CA LEU A 431 17.99 1.35 6.41
C LEU A 431 16.70 2.10 6.70
N ILE A 432 16.38 2.34 7.98
CA ILE A 432 15.22 3.14 8.39
C ILE A 432 15.32 4.56 7.79
N GLY A 433 16.52 5.10 7.66
CA GLY A 433 16.78 6.42 7.05
C GLY A 433 16.68 6.46 5.51
N LYS A 434 16.56 5.33 4.82
CA LYS A 434 16.56 5.30 3.33
C LYS A 434 15.20 5.68 2.73
N PRO A 435 15.21 6.36 1.56
CA PRO A 435 13.99 6.72 0.83
C PRO A 435 13.12 5.49 0.55
N ALA A 436 11.80 5.66 0.60
CA ALA A 436 10.77 4.64 0.40
C ALA A 436 10.77 3.49 1.42
N VAL A 437 11.78 3.33 2.27
CA VAL A 437 11.74 2.33 3.35
C VAL A 437 10.69 2.75 4.37
N THR A 438 9.63 1.97 4.45
CA THR A 438 8.55 2.20 5.40
C THR A 438 8.84 1.52 6.73
N SER A 439 9.29 0.25 6.67
CA SER A 439 9.58 -0.53 7.87
C SER A 439 10.66 -1.57 7.60
N VAL A 440 11.47 -1.86 8.61
CA VAL A 440 12.44 -2.96 8.60
C VAL A 440 11.91 -4.13 9.42
N ILE A 441 11.96 -5.34 8.86
CA ILE A 441 11.46 -6.54 9.50
C ILE A 441 12.59 -7.18 10.28
N VAL A 442 12.49 -7.19 11.59
CA VAL A 442 13.46 -7.79 12.50
C VAL A 442 12.91 -9.06 13.10
N GLY A 443 13.73 -10.10 13.12
CA GLY A 443 13.52 -11.33 13.87
C GLY A 443 14.63 -11.49 14.90
N ALA A 444 14.34 -12.18 15.99
CA ALA A 444 15.33 -12.46 17.03
C ALA A 444 15.15 -13.87 17.59
N ARG A 445 16.23 -14.50 18.04
CA ARG A 445 16.17 -15.78 18.73
C ARG A 445 15.96 -15.62 20.24
N THR A 446 16.36 -14.48 20.78
CA THR A 446 16.22 -14.15 22.21
C THR A 446 15.61 -12.76 22.39
N GLU A 447 15.10 -12.49 23.60
CA GLU A 447 14.53 -11.19 23.96
C GLU A 447 15.58 -10.07 23.95
N GLU A 448 16.82 -10.39 24.36
CA GLU A 448 17.93 -9.43 24.36
C GLU A 448 18.27 -8.99 22.92
N GLN A 449 18.28 -9.93 21.96
CA GLN A 449 18.49 -9.58 20.54
C GLN A 449 17.34 -8.72 19.99
N LEU A 450 16.10 -9.01 20.41
CA LEU A 450 14.96 -8.20 20.00
C LEU A 450 15.03 -6.81 20.59
N ALA A 451 15.33 -6.70 21.88
CA ALA A 451 15.50 -5.41 22.57
C ALA A 451 16.60 -4.56 21.91
N ASP A 452 17.74 -5.19 21.59
CA ASP A 452 18.84 -4.52 20.88
C ASP A 452 18.38 -4.00 19.50
N ASN A 453 17.73 -4.84 18.69
CA ASN A 453 17.20 -4.44 17.39
C ASN A 453 16.18 -3.29 17.49
N LEU A 454 15.30 -3.32 18.49
CA LEU A 454 14.26 -2.29 18.70
C LEU A 454 14.88 -0.93 19.06
N GLY A 455 16.04 -0.92 19.75
CA GLY A 455 16.79 0.30 20.06
C GLY A 455 17.20 1.11 18.81
N SER A 456 17.27 0.48 17.64
CA SER A 456 17.59 1.18 16.38
C SER A 456 16.55 2.22 15.97
N ALA A 457 15.32 2.17 16.48
CA ALA A 457 14.29 3.17 16.21
C ALA A 457 14.62 4.55 16.78
N GLU A 458 15.46 4.61 17.81
CA GLU A 458 15.87 5.85 18.47
C GLU A 458 17.21 6.37 17.97
N LEU A 459 17.96 5.56 17.21
CA LEU A 459 19.29 5.93 16.72
C LEU A 459 19.18 6.81 15.46
N SER A 460 19.76 8.00 15.54
CA SER A 460 19.89 8.90 14.39
C SER A 460 21.36 8.97 13.96
N LEU A 461 21.63 8.59 12.72
CA LEU A 461 22.94 8.71 12.12
C LEU A 461 23.14 10.08 11.48
N SER A 462 24.32 10.67 11.67
CA SER A 462 24.71 11.91 10.98
C SER A 462 24.92 11.69 9.48
N GLU A 463 24.86 12.75 8.67
CA GLU A 463 25.16 12.69 7.23
C GLU A 463 26.58 12.15 6.98
N ALA A 464 27.54 12.45 7.84
CA ALA A 464 28.92 11.95 7.74
C ALA A 464 28.99 10.42 7.92
N GLU A 465 28.27 9.87 8.91
CA GLU A 465 28.21 8.42 9.16
C GLU A 465 27.48 7.69 8.04
N VAL A 466 26.33 8.24 7.58
CA VAL A 466 25.64 7.72 6.39
C VAL A 466 26.56 7.72 5.18
N GLY A 467 27.35 8.79 4.97
CA GLY A 467 28.31 8.90 3.87
C GLY A 467 29.45 7.86 3.97
N ARG A 468 29.94 7.56 5.18
CA ARG A 468 30.95 6.49 5.44
C ARG A 468 30.38 5.13 5.06
N LEU A 469 29.14 4.81 5.52
CA LEU A 469 28.45 3.56 5.21
C LEU A 469 28.12 3.46 3.71
N ASP A 470 27.65 4.53 3.09
CA ASP A 470 27.40 4.58 1.64
C ASP A 470 28.65 4.29 0.83
N LYS A 471 29.81 4.79 1.27
CA LYS A 471 31.08 4.60 0.58
C LYS A 471 31.61 3.17 0.72
N VAL A 472 31.63 2.60 1.93
CA VAL A 472 32.18 1.27 2.17
C VAL A 472 31.35 0.17 1.55
N SER A 473 30.02 0.33 1.49
CA SER A 473 29.07 -0.61 0.90
C SER A 473 28.72 -0.33 -0.57
N ALA A 474 29.40 0.64 -1.21
CA ALA A 474 29.10 1.06 -2.57
C ALA A 474 29.14 -0.08 -3.58
N GLN A 475 28.21 -0.08 -4.51
CA GLN A 475 28.18 -0.98 -5.66
C GLN A 475 28.43 -0.18 -6.94
N PRO A 476 29.05 -0.80 -7.98
CA PRO A 476 29.16 -0.16 -9.28
C PRO A 476 27.77 0.18 -9.84
N LEU A 477 27.64 1.40 -10.36
CA LEU A 477 26.41 1.82 -10.99
C LEU A 477 26.21 1.07 -12.31
N PRO A 478 25.13 0.26 -12.50
CA PRO A 478 24.95 -0.52 -13.71
C PRO A 478 24.44 0.36 -14.88
N TYR A 479 24.49 -0.19 -16.11
CA TYR A 479 23.77 0.38 -17.25
C TYR A 479 22.24 0.17 -17.03
N PRO A 480 21.41 1.19 -17.35
CA PRO A 480 21.72 2.47 -18.05
C PRO A 480 22.15 3.62 -17.12
N TYR A 481 22.16 3.45 -15.82
CA TYR A 481 22.23 4.53 -14.82
C TYR A 481 23.55 5.30 -14.86
N TRP A 482 24.71 4.64 -15.05
CA TRP A 482 25.97 5.36 -15.22
C TRP A 482 25.97 6.24 -16.49
N HIS A 483 25.23 5.83 -17.54
CA HIS A 483 25.07 6.62 -18.75
C HIS A 483 24.17 7.83 -18.50
N GLN A 484 23.01 7.61 -17.87
CA GLN A 484 22.05 8.66 -17.52
C GLN A 484 22.67 9.72 -16.60
N ALA A 485 23.45 9.33 -15.60
CA ALA A 485 24.16 10.25 -14.73
C ALA A 485 25.10 11.20 -15.50
N ASN A 486 25.65 10.75 -16.63
CA ASN A 486 26.54 11.56 -17.46
C ASN A 486 25.84 12.38 -18.56
N THR A 487 24.66 11.94 -19.04
CA THR A 487 24.04 12.48 -20.27
C THR A 487 22.66 13.10 -20.06
N SER A 488 22.00 12.84 -18.93
CA SER A 488 20.61 13.24 -18.70
C SER A 488 20.39 13.88 -17.32
N SER A 489 21.45 14.40 -16.69
CA SER A 489 21.39 14.97 -15.34
C SER A 489 20.47 16.18 -15.18
N ASP A 490 20.10 16.83 -16.28
CA ASP A 490 19.18 17.98 -16.33
C ASP A 490 17.70 17.61 -16.36
N ARG A 491 17.37 16.33 -16.46
CA ARG A 491 15.99 15.83 -16.66
C ARG A 491 15.55 14.73 -15.68
N LEU A 492 16.18 14.63 -14.52
CA LEU A 492 15.91 13.62 -13.52
C LEU A 492 14.71 13.99 -12.64
N SER A 493 13.85 13.01 -12.37
CA SER A 493 12.77 13.11 -11.40
C SER A 493 13.28 12.92 -9.96
N SER A 494 12.42 13.18 -8.98
CA SER A 494 12.74 12.87 -7.57
C SER A 494 13.02 11.39 -7.34
N ALA A 495 12.39 10.51 -8.12
CA ALA A 495 12.63 9.07 -8.08
C ALA A 495 14.05 8.74 -8.58
N ASP A 496 14.44 9.28 -9.74
CA ASP A 496 15.78 9.08 -10.31
C ASP A 496 16.89 9.57 -9.36
N LEU A 497 16.64 10.70 -8.71
CA LEU A 497 17.60 11.32 -7.80
C LEU A 497 17.87 10.48 -6.55
N THR A 498 16.99 9.55 -6.17
CA THR A 498 17.25 8.62 -5.05
C THR A 498 18.47 7.74 -5.30
N LEU A 499 18.73 7.39 -6.57
CA LEU A 499 19.90 6.65 -6.99
C LEU A 499 21.03 7.58 -7.49
N LEU A 500 20.68 8.50 -8.38
CA LEU A 500 21.66 9.20 -9.22
C LEU A 500 22.28 10.43 -8.57
N ALA A 501 21.65 11.05 -7.55
CA ALA A 501 22.15 12.30 -6.97
C ALA A 501 23.63 12.24 -6.56
N ARG A 502 24.09 11.15 -5.98
CA ARG A 502 25.48 10.92 -5.54
C ARG A 502 26.48 10.68 -6.69
N HIS A 503 26.00 10.45 -7.90
CA HIS A 503 26.80 10.15 -9.08
C HIS A 503 26.84 11.32 -10.09
N LEU A 504 26.11 12.40 -9.82
CA LEU A 504 26.12 13.59 -10.67
C LEU A 504 27.44 14.34 -10.50
N LYS A 505 27.99 14.81 -11.63
CA LYS A 505 29.14 15.73 -11.62
C LYS A 505 28.64 17.12 -11.26
N ASN A 506 29.20 17.73 -10.25
CA ASN A 506 29.01 19.14 -9.90
C ASN A 506 29.48 20.04 -11.04
#